data_3b746d97d9771ca841679923c97bc809
#
_entry.id   3b746d97d9771ca841679923c97bc809
#
_cell.length_a   1.000
_cell.length_b   1.000
_cell.length_c   1.000
_cell.angle_alpha   90.00
_cell.angle_beta   90.00
_cell.angle_gamma   90.00
#
_symmetry.space_group_name_H-M   'P 1'
#
loop_
_entity.id
_entity.type
_entity.pdbx_description
1 polymer ?
#
loop_
_entity_poly.entity_id
_entity_poly.type
_entity_poly.pdbx_seq_one_letter_code
_entity_poly.pdbx_strand_id
1 'polypeptide(L)'
;MRKTALSLSRLWFAGALLLAALSVPAGVRPAEAGRGNDELVLVEREIACNTDPAFYPGSNHYVKNGAAELLFKVDPQGVVQPSLAEGIEQADPHTWRIRLRPEGRFWSGKSINAESVVASLERSRRTNVRAAPFLEGLSFRSLDNWTVEVTTKRENLSVPLSLSYMELCIINADAPHTSVETMDMSGMYRVVSFEPKKRMVLERNPNYYGEKPIIGRIVHEEISDAETRVLAILSGRADIVMHIPPEHMAQFDGRKDVVLHTTPPASTETVYLNLSRPQLRDVRVRQALSWGLNRGELVLLGAEGRSFPVTTWLGSNPRYRDSGGGIYDHYDPERAGALLDEAGWKLEKDGLRRRDGVVLSMRLMTWGPGKAVGEAIQHQWTKLGVAAEVRHGDYSLIQTARETGDWDALIEGWQTFGDEFALLSGQFAPKGTANYGGYDDAETNALLEELSNAGTEAARRELSMKVDARVAERAPCIFLYPRPEGVATRADLKGYVDHFRKFENAINAQLHFE
;
A
#
# COMPACT_ATOMS: atom_id res chain seq x y z
N MET A 1 -28.83 30.80 -72.19
CA MET A 1 -29.69 31.94 -72.57
C MET A 1 -30.24 32.59 -71.29
N ARG A 2 -30.07 33.96 -71.21
CA ARG A 2 -30.64 34.93 -70.30
C ARG A 2 -30.26 34.73 -68.77
N LYS A 3 -29.31 35.44 -68.24
CA LYS A 3 -29.20 36.83 -67.71
C LYS A 3 -30.50 37.38 -67.16
N THR A 4 -30.52 37.70 -65.83
CA THR A 4 -30.91 39.00 -65.37
C THR A 4 -30.38 39.24 -63.92
N ALA A 5 -29.83 40.43 -63.77
CA ALA A 5 -29.29 40.99 -62.55
C ALA A 5 -30.34 41.92 -61.90
N LEU A 6 -29.96 42.50 -60.73
CA LEU A 6 -30.50 43.60 -59.95
C LEU A 6 -31.13 43.09 -58.63
N SER A 7 -30.98 43.73 -57.47
CA SER A 7 -30.40 45.02 -57.09
C SER A 7 -30.12 45.06 -55.58
N LEU A 8 -29.20 45.92 -55.19
CA LEU A 8 -28.92 46.33 -53.79
C LEU A 8 -30.12 46.95 -53.07
N SER A 9 -30.35 46.59 -51.80
CA SER A 9 -30.91 47.51 -50.83
C SER A 9 -30.26 47.24 -49.47
N ARG A 10 -29.61 48.31 -48.95
CA ARG A 10 -29.02 48.40 -47.62
C ARG A 10 -30.15 48.51 -46.58
N LEU A 11 -30.11 47.62 -45.60
CA LEU A 11 -30.84 47.83 -44.35
C LEU A 11 -29.90 47.62 -43.17
N TRP A 12 -29.69 48.72 -42.47
CA TRP A 12 -29.00 48.72 -41.16
C TRP A 12 -29.90 48.07 -40.14
N PHE A 13 -29.42 47.00 -39.47
CA PHE A 13 -29.98 46.53 -38.22
C PHE A 13 -28.90 46.60 -37.14
N ALA A 14 -29.15 47.47 -36.18
CA ALA A 14 -28.42 47.53 -34.91
C ALA A 14 -28.70 46.24 -34.12
N GLY A 15 -27.74 45.33 -34.11
CA GLY A 15 -27.76 44.11 -33.28
C GLY A 15 -27.18 44.41 -31.92
N ALA A 16 -28.02 44.47 -30.89
CA ALA A 16 -27.61 44.52 -29.51
C ALA A 16 -26.80 43.27 -29.17
N LEU A 17 -25.52 43.45 -28.81
CA LEU A 17 -24.72 42.40 -28.14
C LEU A 17 -25.36 42.09 -26.79
N LEU A 18 -26.09 41.00 -26.68
CA LEU A 18 -26.34 40.33 -25.41
C LEU A 18 -25.03 39.67 -24.96
N LEU A 19 -24.34 40.32 -24.02
CA LEU A 19 -23.32 39.63 -23.20
C LEU A 19 -24.08 38.59 -22.36
N ALA A 20 -24.05 37.34 -22.78
CA ALA A 20 -24.37 36.22 -21.91
C ALA A 20 -23.24 36.13 -20.87
N ALA A 21 -23.53 36.65 -19.68
CA ALA A 21 -22.71 36.39 -18.49
C ALA A 21 -22.73 34.88 -18.24
N LEU A 22 -21.71 34.17 -18.72
CA LEU A 22 -21.41 32.84 -18.24
C LEU A 22 -21.14 32.96 -16.74
N SER A 23 -22.09 32.53 -15.95
CA SER A 23 -21.93 32.34 -14.51
C SER A 23 -20.86 31.25 -14.33
N VAL A 24 -19.61 31.67 -14.10
CA VAL A 24 -18.54 30.82 -13.60
C VAL A 24 -19.02 30.29 -12.25
N PRO A 25 -19.07 28.97 -12.02
CA PRO A 25 -19.43 28.46 -10.71
C PRO A 25 -18.41 28.99 -9.70
N ALA A 26 -18.92 29.63 -8.64
CA ALA A 26 -18.13 30.12 -7.53
C ALA A 26 -17.29 29.00 -6.95
N GLY A 27 -15.94 29.09 -7.08
CA GLY A 27 -15.05 28.07 -6.54
C GLY A 27 -13.58 28.24 -6.84
N VAL A 28 -13.16 29.15 -7.69
CA VAL A 28 -11.72 29.42 -7.86
C VAL A 28 -11.33 30.55 -6.91
N ARG A 29 -10.89 30.19 -5.70
CA ARG A 29 -10.22 31.14 -4.80
C ARG A 29 -8.83 31.47 -5.33
N PRO A 30 -8.40 32.75 -5.31
CA PRO A 30 -7.02 33.10 -5.64
C PRO A 30 -6.05 32.48 -4.62
N ALA A 31 -4.89 32.06 -5.09
CA ALA A 31 -3.84 31.35 -4.34
C ALA A 31 -3.07 32.19 -3.30
N GLU A 32 -3.52 33.39 -2.91
CA GLU A 32 -2.72 34.32 -2.11
C GLU A 32 -3.27 34.66 -0.71
N ALA A 33 -4.39 34.12 -0.29
CA ALA A 33 -4.76 34.22 1.12
C ALA A 33 -4.39 32.90 1.80
N GLY A 34 -3.47 32.91 2.76
CA GLY A 34 -3.19 31.76 3.61
C GLY A 34 -4.49 31.14 4.08
N ARG A 35 -4.72 29.84 3.82
CA ARG A 35 -5.88 29.14 4.36
C ARG A 35 -5.71 29.10 5.85
N GLY A 36 -6.70 29.63 6.58
CA GLY A 36 -6.74 29.46 8.03
C GLY A 36 -7.03 28.01 8.38
N ASN A 37 -6.92 27.67 9.67
CA ASN A 37 -7.17 26.32 10.19
C ASN A 37 -8.65 25.85 10.09
N ASP A 38 -9.49 26.55 9.34
CA ASP A 38 -10.91 26.23 9.21
C ASP A 38 -11.16 25.04 8.29
N GLU A 39 -10.40 24.90 7.19
CA GLU A 39 -10.59 23.84 6.21
C GLU A 39 -9.26 23.34 5.62
N LEU A 40 -9.15 22.01 5.45
CA LEU A 40 -8.05 21.32 4.76
C LEU A 40 -8.62 20.52 3.58
N VAL A 41 -7.99 20.62 2.42
CA VAL A 41 -8.32 19.84 1.22
C VAL A 41 -7.30 18.71 1.02
N LEU A 42 -7.75 17.48 1.19
CA LEU A 42 -7.01 16.25 0.89
C LEU A 42 -7.46 15.70 -0.46
N VAL A 43 -6.53 15.41 -1.36
CA VAL A 43 -6.82 14.81 -2.66
C VAL A 43 -6.13 13.46 -2.77
N GLU A 44 -6.87 12.47 -3.25
CA GLU A 44 -6.40 11.10 -3.39
C GLU A 44 -6.92 10.48 -4.70
N ARG A 45 -6.32 9.37 -5.17
CA ARG A 45 -6.75 8.71 -6.42
C ARG A 45 -8.10 8.01 -6.31
N GLU A 46 -8.50 7.63 -5.10
CA GLU A 46 -9.76 7.00 -4.77
C GLU A 46 -10.19 7.36 -3.35
N ILE A 47 -11.48 7.38 -3.07
CA ILE A 47 -12.05 7.55 -1.74
C ILE A 47 -12.99 6.37 -1.41
N ALA A 48 -13.58 6.38 -0.22
CA ALA A 48 -14.59 5.40 0.14
C ALA A 48 -15.73 5.36 -0.90
N CYS A 49 -16.18 4.17 -1.25
CA CYS A 49 -17.27 3.99 -2.21
C CYS A 49 -18.66 3.92 -1.56
N ASN A 50 -18.73 3.78 -0.24
CA ASN A 50 -19.96 3.76 0.56
C ASN A 50 -19.68 4.19 1.99
N THR A 51 -20.72 4.30 2.80
CA THR A 51 -20.68 4.75 4.20
C THR A 51 -20.31 3.66 5.21
N ASP A 52 -20.29 2.40 4.79
CA ASP A 52 -19.93 1.29 5.66
C ASP A 52 -18.43 0.96 5.55
N PRO A 53 -17.64 1.10 6.63
CA PRO A 53 -16.20 0.81 6.61
C PRO A 53 -15.86 -0.67 6.37
N ALA A 54 -16.83 -1.59 6.47
CA ALA A 54 -16.61 -3.00 6.15
C ALA A 54 -16.36 -3.25 4.66
N PHE A 55 -16.70 -2.30 3.77
CA PHE A 55 -16.48 -2.44 2.35
C PHE A 55 -15.24 -1.68 1.90
N TYR A 56 -14.33 -2.39 1.24
CA TYR A 56 -13.11 -1.79 0.68
C TYR A 56 -13.45 -0.75 -0.43
N PRO A 57 -12.76 0.40 -0.46
CA PRO A 57 -11.66 0.83 0.39
C PRO A 57 -12.07 1.63 1.64
N GLY A 58 -13.31 1.50 2.15
CA GLY A 58 -13.89 2.32 3.19
C GLY A 58 -13.03 2.44 4.44
N SER A 59 -12.67 1.33 5.10
CA SER A 59 -11.90 1.33 6.35
C SER A 59 -10.61 2.16 6.24
N ASN A 60 -9.87 2.02 5.14
CA ASN A 60 -8.65 2.79 4.89
C ASN A 60 -8.92 4.31 4.95
N HIS A 61 -9.94 4.78 4.23
CA HIS A 61 -10.25 6.21 4.15
C HIS A 61 -10.80 6.77 5.46
N TYR A 62 -11.62 6.01 6.20
CA TYR A 62 -12.15 6.45 7.48
C TYR A 62 -11.07 6.52 8.57
N VAL A 63 -10.16 5.55 8.63
CA VAL A 63 -9.00 5.60 9.54
C VAL A 63 -8.05 6.75 9.17
N LYS A 64 -7.68 6.87 7.89
CA LYS A 64 -6.79 7.91 7.38
C LYS A 64 -7.28 9.33 7.68
N ASN A 65 -8.58 9.55 7.52
CA ASN A 65 -9.23 10.84 7.78
C ASN A 65 -9.52 11.11 9.26
N GLY A 66 -9.12 10.22 10.15
CA GLY A 66 -9.41 10.36 11.58
C GLY A 66 -10.91 10.24 11.92
N ALA A 67 -11.71 9.62 11.04
CA ALA A 67 -13.14 9.37 11.26
C ALA A 67 -13.40 8.11 12.10
N ALA A 68 -12.50 7.11 12.01
CA ALA A 68 -12.52 5.91 12.84
C ALA A 68 -11.16 5.68 13.49
N GLU A 69 -11.14 5.09 14.67
CA GLU A 69 -9.93 4.74 15.41
C GLU A 69 -9.68 3.24 15.38
N LEU A 70 -8.41 2.90 15.57
CA LEU A 70 -7.93 1.54 15.84
C LEU A 70 -7.68 1.35 17.33
N LEU A 71 -7.65 0.12 17.82
CA LEU A 71 -7.20 -0.17 19.19
C LEU A 71 -5.72 0.19 19.37
N PHE A 72 -4.92 -0.08 18.35
CA PHE A 72 -3.48 0.19 18.32
C PHE A 72 -3.12 0.89 17.01
N LYS A 73 -2.02 1.65 17.03
CA LYS A 73 -1.37 2.27 15.87
C LYS A 73 0.06 1.76 15.76
N VAL A 74 0.70 2.00 14.62
CA VAL A 74 2.10 1.69 14.41
C VAL A 74 2.85 3.01 14.25
N ASP A 75 3.99 3.16 14.93
CA ASP A 75 4.84 4.33 14.74
C ASP A 75 5.75 4.21 13.50
N PRO A 76 6.45 5.27 13.07
CA PRO A 76 7.34 5.22 11.92
C PRO A 76 8.50 4.22 12.04
N GLN A 77 8.81 3.73 13.25
CA GLN A 77 9.83 2.72 13.52
C GLN A 77 9.25 1.29 13.45
N GLY A 78 7.93 1.15 13.24
CA GLY A 78 7.25 -0.15 13.17
C GLY A 78 6.86 -0.71 14.54
N VAL A 79 6.89 0.11 15.60
CA VAL A 79 6.49 -0.30 16.94
C VAL A 79 5.00 -0.05 17.14
N VAL A 80 4.30 -1.04 17.70
CA VAL A 80 2.87 -0.93 18.01
C VAL A 80 2.67 -0.05 19.25
N GLN A 81 1.82 0.95 19.13
CA GLN A 81 1.48 1.93 20.15
C GLN A 81 -0.01 1.86 20.51
N PRO A 82 -0.40 2.06 21.77
CA PRO A 82 -1.80 2.23 22.16
C PRO A 82 -2.48 3.39 21.42
N SER A 83 -3.77 3.22 21.06
CA SER A 83 -4.63 4.27 20.47
C SER A 83 -5.94 4.36 21.26
N LEU A 84 -7.02 3.74 20.79
CA LEU A 84 -8.26 3.63 21.59
C LEU A 84 -8.08 2.72 22.81
N ALA A 85 -7.22 1.71 22.74
CA ALA A 85 -6.74 0.99 23.90
C ALA A 85 -5.79 1.89 24.73
N GLU A 86 -5.83 1.75 26.05
CA GLU A 86 -4.84 2.31 26.98
C GLU A 86 -3.57 1.45 27.01
N GLY A 87 -3.72 0.13 26.85
CA GLY A 87 -2.63 -0.83 26.86
C GLY A 87 -3.09 -2.25 26.58
N ILE A 88 -2.13 -3.14 26.49
CA ILE A 88 -2.33 -4.58 26.31
C ILE A 88 -1.27 -5.34 27.10
N GLU A 89 -1.66 -6.46 27.72
CA GLU A 89 -0.76 -7.38 28.40
C GLU A 89 -1.02 -8.82 27.95
N GLN A 90 0.01 -9.62 27.84
CA GLN A 90 -0.10 -11.06 27.66
C GLN A 90 -0.23 -11.73 29.02
N ALA A 91 -1.41 -12.26 29.36
CA ALA A 91 -1.70 -12.90 30.63
C ALA A 91 -1.12 -14.33 30.68
N ASP A 92 -1.12 -15.04 29.54
CA ASP A 92 -0.49 -16.33 29.31
C ASP A 92 -0.23 -16.51 27.80
N PRO A 93 0.46 -17.58 27.33
CA PRO A 93 0.80 -17.77 25.91
C PRO A 93 -0.38 -17.68 24.93
N HIS A 94 -1.59 -17.93 25.42
CA HIS A 94 -2.81 -17.94 24.59
C HIS A 94 -3.81 -16.84 24.93
N THR A 95 -3.50 -15.98 25.90
CA THR A 95 -4.46 -15.01 26.42
C THR A 95 -3.85 -13.62 26.55
N TRP A 96 -4.50 -12.65 25.94
CA TRP A 96 -4.17 -11.24 26.02
C TRP A 96 -5.31 -10.46 26.67
N ARG A 97 -4.98 -9.40 27.42
CA ARG A 97 -5.95 -8.47 28.00
C ARG A 97 -5.70 -7.07 27.50
N ILE A 98 -6.70 -6.50 26.85
CA ILE A 98 -6.68 -5.13 26.32
C ILE A 98 -7.46 -4.25 27.28
N ARG A 99 -6.81 -3.22 27.81
CA ARG A 99 -7.48 -2.19 28.60
C ARG A 99 -7.91 -1.05 27.70
N LEU A 100 -9.17 -0.66 27.77
CA LEU A 100 -9.74 0.44 27.00
C LEU A 100 -9.71 1.73 27.79
N ARG A 101 -9.70 2.87 27.08
CA ARG A 101 -9.85 4.21 27.67
C ARG A 101 -11.31 4.44 28.07
N PRO A 102 -11.60 4.73 29.34
CA PRO A 102 -12.98 4.94 29.83
C PRO A 102 -13.68 6.15 29.18
N GLU A 103 -12.90 7.11 28.68
CA GLU A 103 -13.39 8.34 28.03
C GLU A 103 -13.86 8.08 26.58
N GLY A 104 -13.50 6.94 25.98
CA GLY A 104 -13.78 6.62 24.58
C GLY A 104 -15.27 6.76 24.24
N ARG A 105 -15.58 7.50 23.16
CA ARG A 105 -16.95 7.75 22.70
C ARG A 105 -17.06 7.60 21.20
N PHE A 106 -18.17 7.03 20.76
CA PHE A 106 -18.61 7.12 19.36
C PHE A 106 -19.10 8.54 19.02
N TRP A 107 -19.29 8.83 17.74
CA TRP A 107 -19.80 10.14 17.30
C TRP A 107 -21.14 10.51 17.96
N SER A 108 -22.00 9.51 18.18
CA SER A 108 -23.26 9.66 18.92
C SER A 108 -23.10 10.07 20.40
N GLY A 109 -21.88 9.96 20.95
CA GLY A 109 -21.62 10.14 22.39
C GLY A 109 -21.80 8.85 23.21
N LYS A 110 -22.26 7.74 22.59
CA LYS A 110 -22.33 6.41 23.23
C LYS A 110 -20.93 5.98 23.66
N SER A 111 -20.79 5.41 24.85
CA SER A 111 -19.50 4.93 25.37
C SER A 111 -18.94 3.79 24.52
N ILE A 112 -17.62 3.82 24.27
CA ILE A 112 -16.89 2.71 23.68
C ILE A 112 -16.37 1.83 24.81
N ASN A 113 -17.12 0.80 25.14
CA ASN A 113 -16.80 -0.18 26.18
C ASN A 113 -16.35 -1.52 25.59
N ALA A 114 -15.95 -2.46 26.43
CA ALA A 114 -15.46 -3.77 26.00
C ALA A 114 -16.49 -4.54 25.15
N GLU A 115 -17.77 -4.47 25.50
CA GLU A 115 -18.85 -5.10 24.73
C GLU A 115 -18.96 -4.52 23.31
N SER A 116 -18.91 -3.19 23.18
CA SER A 116 -18.99 -2.52 21.87
C SER A 116 -17.75 -2.79 21.00
N VAL A 117 -16.56 -2.91 21.62
CA VAL A 117 -15.34 -3.30 20.89
C VAL A 117 -15.45 -4.73 20.38
N VAL A 118 -15.89 -5.68 21.21
CA VAL A 118 -16.10 -7.07 20.79
C VAL A 118 -17.14 -7.13 19.66
N ALA A 119 -18.27 -6.41 19.77
CA ALA A 119 -19.30 -6.35 18.75
C ALA A 119 -18.75 -5.77 17.41
N SER A 120 -17.91 -4.73 17.47
CA SER A 120 -17.26 -4.15 16.31
C SER A 120 -16.32 -5.13 15.60
N LEU A 121 -15.44 -5.82 16.33
CA LEU A 121 -14.51 -6.80 15.79
C LEU A 121 -15.24 -8.02 15.19
N GLU A 122 -16.28 -8.52 15.87
CA GLU A 122 -17.10 -9.62 15.37
C GLU A 122 -17.94 -9.21 14.15
N ARG A 123 -18.38 -7.95 14.07
CA ARG A 123 -18.99 -7.42 12.85
C ARG A 123 -17.98 -7.40 11.71
N SER A 124 -16.77 -6.88 11.93
CA SER A 124 -15.70 -6.88 10.93
C SER A 124 -15.39 -8.29 10.43
N ARG A 125 -15.33 -9.29 11.32
CA ARG A 125 -15.16 -10.71 10.97
C ARG A 125 -16.23 -11.22 10.02
N ARG A 126 -17.49 -10.83 10.22
CA ARG A 126 -18.61 -11.32 9.41
C ARG A 126 -18.77 -10.58 8.09
N THR A 127 -18.46 -9.30 8.05
CA THR A 127 -18.82 -8.43 6.90
C THR A 127 -17.63 -7.97 6.08
N ASN A 128 -16.42 -7.94 6.64
CA ASN A 128 -15.23 -7.48 5.94
C ASN A 128 -14.32 -8.67 5.58
N VAL A 129 -14.35 -9.08 4.33
CA VAL A 129 -13.54 -10.22 3.83
C VAL A 129 -12.04 -9.99 4.02
N ARG A 130 -11.59 -8.75 4.11
CA ARG A 130 -10.18 -8.39 4.34
C ARG A 130 -9.80 -8.40 5.82
N ALA A 131 -10.76 -8.27 6.73
CA ALA A 131 -10.54 -8.37 8.17
C ALA A 131 -10.34 -9.82 8.63
N ALA A 132 -10.98 -10.78 7.95
CA ALA A 132 -10.99 -12.19 8.36
C ALA A 132 -9.60 -12.79 8.61
N PRO A 133 -8.57 -12.57 7.75
CA PRO A 133 -7.23 -13.12 7.99
C PRO A 133 -6.58 -12.60 9.28
N PHE A 134 -6.82 -11.32 9.65
CA PHE A 134 -6.25 -10.73 10.86
C PHE A 134 -6.94 -11.20 12.15
N LEU A 135 -8.14 -11.75 12.02
CA LEU A 135 -8.96 -12.25 13.12
C LEU A 135 -8.98 -13.78 13.20
N GLU A 136 -8.28 -14.47 12.29
CA GLU A 136 -8.23 -15.92 12.26
C GLU A 136 -7.58 -16.46 13.54
N GLY A 137 -8.23 -17.42 14.17
CA GLY A 137 -7.76 -18.03 15.41
C GLY A 137 -7.90 -17.15 16.66
N LEU A 138 -8.39 -15.90 16.55
CA LEU A 138 -8.66 -15.03 17.68
C LEU A 138 -10.12 -15.17 18.13
N SER A 139 -10.36 -15.14 19.44
CA SER A 139 -11.69 -15.02 20.05
C SER A 139 -11.69 -13.88 21.05
N PHE A 140 -12.81 -13.17 21.16
CA PHE A 140 -12.92 -11.96 21.96
C PHE A 140 -14.01 -12.11 23.02
N ARG A 141 -13.72 -11.64 24.25
CA ARG A 141 -14.69 -11.63 25.34
C ARG A 141 -14.54 -10.36 26.17
N SER A 142 -15.65 -9.74 26.53
CA SER A 142 -15.69 -8.68 27.54
C SER A 142 -15.54 -9.30 28.92
N LEU A 143 -14.55 -8.88 29.70
CA LEU A 143 -14.38 -9.28 31.10
C LEU A 143 -15.11 -8.33 32.05
N ASP A 144 -15.05 -7.06 31.74
CA ASP A 144 -15.73 -5.97 32.41
C ASP A 144 -15.95 -4.82 31.42
N ASN A 145 -16.37 -3.65 31.88
CA ASN A 145 -16.67 -2.51 30.99
C ASN A 145 -15.47 -2.04 30.16
N TRP A 146 -14.24 -2.26 30.64
CA TRP A 146 -13.04 -1.65 30.06
C TRP A 146 -11.96 -2.66 29.69
N THR A 147 -12.22 -3.94 29.88
CA THR A 147 -11.25 -5.00 29.60
C THR A 147 -11.79 -5.98 28.58
N VAL A 148 -11.11 -6.08 27.43
CA VAL A 148 -11.34 -7.11 26.40
C VAL A 148 -10.29 -8.19 26.55
N GLU A 149 -10.74 -9.44 26.71
CA GLU A 149 -9.87 -10.61 26.64
C GLU A 149 -9.83 -11.14 25.21
N VAL A 150 -8.63 -11.40 24.71
CA VAL A 150 -8.37 -12.03 23.43
C VAL A 150 -7.73 -13.39 23.68
N THR A 151 -8.35 -14.45 23.20
CA THR A 151 -7.75 -15.80 23.26
C THR A 151 -7.34 -16.26 21.86
N THR A 152 -6.22 -16.98 21.79
CA THR A 152 -5.62 -17.45 20.54
C THR A 152 -5.59 -18.97 20.49
N LYS A 153 -5.84 -19.57 19.35
CA LYS A 153 -5.74 -21.04 19.16
C LYS A 153 -4.30 -21.53 19.24
N ARG A 154 -3.32 -20.69 18.89
CA ARG A 154 -1.88 -20.93 19.01
C ARG A 154 -1.28 -19.76 19.76
N GLU A 155 -0.11 -19.96 20.36
CA GLU A 155 0.66 -18.83 20.88
C GLU A 155 0.85 -17.79 19.78
N ASN A 156 0.46 -16.54 20.05
CA ASN A 156 0.48 -15.47 19.06
C ASN A 156 0.92 -14.15 19.67
N LEU A 157 2.17 -13.78 19.46
CA LEU A 157 2.75 -12.53 19.90
C LEU A 157 2.35 -11.32 19.03
N SER A 158 1.75 -11.58 17.86
CA SER A 158 1.36 -10.52 16.92
C SER A 158 -0.05 -9.98 17.16
N VAL A 159 -0.76 -10.38 18.22
CA VAL A 159 -2.11 -9.88 18.51
C VAL A 159 -2.17 -8.33 18.50
N PRO A 160 -1.26 -7.58 19.17
CA PRO A 160 -1.29 -6.12 19.12
C PRO A 160 -1.15 -5.56 17.68
N LEU A 161 -0.25 -6.15 16.90
CA LEU A 161 -0.02 -5.78 15.50
C LEU A 161 -1.23 -6.12 14.63
N SER A 162 -1.82 -7.31 14.78
CA SER A 162 -3.04 -7.71 14.07
C SER A 162 -4.18 -6.71 14.32
N LEU A 163 -4.34 -6.24 15.55
CA LEU A 163 -5.37 -5.27 15.93
C LEU A 163 -5.05 -3.81 15.54
N SER A 164 -3.93 -3.56 14.86
CA SER A 164 -3.57 -2.26 14.27
C SER A 164 -3.91 -2.14 12.78
N TYR A 165 -4.53 -3.15 12.17
CA TYR A 165 -4.92 -3.07 10.76
C TYR A 165 -6.20 -2.25 10.58
N MET A 166 -6.23 -1.44 9.52
CA MET A 166 -7.32 -0.50 9.24
C MET A 166 -8.69 -1.18 9.07
N GLU A 167 -8.70 -2.43 8.64
CA GLU A 167 -9.90 -3.25 8.51
C GLU A 167 -10.59 -3.54 9.85
N LEU A 168 -9.87 -3.33 10.96
CA LEU A 168 -10.32 -3.56 12.34
C LEU A 168 -10.63 -2.26 13.07
N CYS A 169 -10.95 -1.19 12.34
CA CYS A 169 -11.37 0.06 12.97
C CYS A 169 -12.63 -0.13 13.83
N ILE A 170 -12.67 0.58 14.94
CA ILE A 170 -13.75 0.45 15.92
C ILE A 170 -14.92 1.36 15.55
N ILE A 171 -16.08 0.75 15.35
CA ILE A 171 -17.33 1.40 14.99
C ILE A 171 -18.47 0.91 15.90
N ASN A 172 -19.54 1.68 15.99
CA ASN A 172 -20.76 1.23 16.65
C ASN A 172 -21.44 0.13 15.78
N ALA A 173 -21.35 -1.12 16.20
CA ALA A 173 -21.88 -2.25 15.45
C ALA A 173 -23.42 -2.26 15.37
N ASP A 174 -24.12 -1.53 16.26
CA ASP A 174 -25.57 -1.39 16.26
C ASP A 174 -26.06 -0.34 15.24
N ALA A 175 -25.17 0.52 14.74
CA ALA A 175 -25.50 1.51 13.73
C ALA A 175 -25.55 0.87 12.33
N PRO A 176 -26.52 1.27 11.48
CA PRO A 176 -26.69 0.68 10.14
C PRO A 176 -25.56 1.00 9.15
N HIS A 177 -24.89 2.15 9.29
CA HIS A 177 -23.85 2.64 8.37
C HIS A 177 -24.29 2.73 6.89
N THR A 178 -25.57 2.94 6.63
CA THR A 178 -26.14 2.98 5.27
C THR A 178 -26.27 4.38 4.68
N SER A 179 -26.14 5.40 5.52
CA SER A 179 -26.14 6.82 5.14
C SER A 179 -25.25 7.62 6.09
N VAL A 180 -25.00 8.90 5.77
CA VAL A 180 -24.22 9.82 6.62
C VAL A 180 -24.87 9.97 8.00
N GLU A 181 -26.21 10.03 8.06
CA GLU A 181 -26.97 10.21 9.30
C GLU A 181 -26.93 8.96 10.20
N THR A 182 -26.69 7.80 9.60
CA THR A 182 -26.69 6.51 10.32
C THR A 182 -25.28 5.99 10.59
N MET A 183 -24.22 6.70 10.13
CA MET A 183 -22.83 6.37 10.48
C MET A 183 -22.57 6.71 11.95
N ASP A 184 -21.88 5.82 12.67
CA ASP A 184 -21.43 6.07 14.04
C ASP A 184 -20.08 5.39 14.29
N MET A 185 -19.02 6.19 14.27
CA MET A 185 -17.63 5.74 14.39
C MET A 185 -16.95 6.39 15.61
N SER A 186 -15.65 6.14 15.78
CA SER A 186 -14.92 6.49 17.02
C SER A 186 -13.98 7.68 16.90
N GLY A 187 -13.74 8.21 15.69
CA GLY A 187 -12.64 9.13 15.44
C GLY A 187 -12.90 10.61 15.81
N MET A 188 -11.85 11.42 15.68
CA MET A 188 -11.84 12.86 15.99
C MET A 188 -12.61 13.72 14.98
N TYR A 189 -12.90 13.18 13.80
CA TYR A 189 -13.77 13.79 12.80
C TYR A 189 -14.98 12.91 12.54
N ARG A 190 -16.09 13.54 12.13
CA ARG A 190 -17.30 12.87 11.66
C ARG A 190 -17.61 13.28 10.23
N VAL A 191 -18.09 12.36 9.44
CA VAL A 191 -18.56 12.64 8.08
C VAL A 191 -19.87 13.40 8.15
N VAL A 192 -19.96 14.52 7.43
CA VAL A 192 -21.17 15.37 7.35
C VAL A 192 -21.74 15.43 5.94
N SER A 193 -20.97 15.04 4.92
CA SER A 193 -21.43 14.91 3.54
C SER A 193 -20.59 13.85 2.83
N PHE A 194 -21.24 13.05 1.98
CA PHE A 194 -20.59 11.98 1.25
C PHE A 194 -21.19 11.80 -0.15
N GLU A 195 -20.37 11.97 -1.16
CA GLU A 195 -20.66 11.67 -2.56
C GLU A 195 -19.67 10.58 -3.00
N PRO A 196 -20.11 9.31 -3.16
CA PRO A 196 -19.25 8.19 -3.53
C PRO A 196 -18.39 8.49 -4.76
N LYS A 197 -17.10 8.11 -4.69
CA LYS A 197 -16.12 8.30 -5.78
C LYS A 197 -15.93 9.76 -6.21
N LYS A 198 -16.24 10.72 -5.37
CA LYS A 198 -16.13 12.13 -5.68
C LYS A 198 -15.61 12.93 -4.50
N ARG A 199 -16.35 12.94 -3.39
CA ARG A 199 -16.07 13.84 -2.27
C ARG A 199 -16.64 13.34 -0.96
N MET A 200 -15.85 13.48 0.10
CA MET A 200 -16.28 13.30 1.48
C MET A 200 -15.91 14.54 2.28
N VAL A 201 -16.84 15.05 3.09
CA VAL A 201 -16.62 16.20 3.96
C VAL A 201 -16.74 15.76 5.40
N LEU A 202 -15.73 16.13 6.20
CA LEU A 202 -15.67 15.79 7.61
C LEU A 202 -15.55 17.07 8.44
N GLU A 203 -16.12 17.05 9.64
CA GLU A 203 -16.03 18.10 10.65
C GLU A 203 -15.58 17.51 11.98
N ARG A 204 -15.03 18.35 12.87
CA ARG A 204 -14.63 17.90 14.22
C ARG A 204 -15.79 17.16 14.89
N ASN A 205 -15.46 16.03 15.48
CA ASN A 205 -16.40 15.31 16.34
C ASN A 205 -16.51 16.02 17.71
N PRO A 206 -17.66 16.59 18.07
CA PRO A 206 -17.81 17.31 19.35
C PRO A 206 -17.68 16.37 20.56
N ASN A 207 -17.94 15.08 20.38
CA ASN A 207 -17.89 14.05 21.42
C ASN A 207 -16.53 13.36 21.50
N TYR A 208 -15.53 13.80 20.72
CA TYR A 208 -14.22 13.16 20.75
C TYR A 208 -13.54 13.39 22.10
N TYR A 209 -13.09 12.30 22.70
CA TYR A 209 -12.51 12.28 24.03
C TYR A 209 -11.03 12.69 24.09
N GLY A 210 -10.32 12.55 22.97
CA GLY A 210 -8.91 12.85 22.87
C GLY A 210 -8.62 14.32 22.57
N GLU A 211 -7.41 14.58 22.11
CA GLU A 211 -6.99 15.92 21.72
C GLU A 211 -7.84 16.45 20.55
N LYS A 212 -8.37 17.64 20.70
CA LYS A 212 -9.20 18.26 19.66
C LYS A 212 -8.33 18.69 18.49
N PRO A 213 -8.66 18.26 17.25
CA PRO A 213 -7.89 18.67 16.09
C PRO A 213 -7.96 20.19 15.85
N ILE A 214 -6.84 20.78 15.42
CA ILE A 214 -6.75 22.22 15.12
C ILE A 214 -7.52 22.54 13.84
N ILE A 215 -7.43 21.69 12.80
CA ILE A 215 -8.20 21.84 11.57
C ILE A 215 -9.69 21.63 11.84
N GLY A 216 -10.54 22.59 11.42
CA GLY A 216 -11.98 22.56 11.66
C GLY A 216 -12.74 21.56 10.80
N ARG A 217 -12.35 21.47 9.54
CA ARG A 217 -13.04 20.71 8.49
C ARG A 217 -12.04 20.09 7.52
N ILE A 218 -12.38 18.93 7.00
CA ILE A 218 -11.61 18.25 5.94
C ILE A 218 -12.52 18.04 4.74
N VAL A 219 -12.01 18.39 3.58
CA VAL A 219 -12.60 18.06 2.29
C VAL A 219 -11.70 17.04 1.61
N HIS A 220 -12.15 15.80 1.54
CA HIS A 220 -11.43 14.71 0.87
C HIS A 220 -12.03 14.48 -0.51
N GLU A 221 -11.25 14.70 -1.57
CA GLU A 221 -11.67 14.59 -2.97
C GLU A 221 -10.97 13.45 -3.70
N GLU A 222 -11.71 12.78 -4.57
CA GLU A 222 -11.17 11.79 -5.50
C GLU A 222 -10.75 12.47 -6.81
N ILE A 223 -9.48 12.27 -7.18
CA ILE A 223 -8.96 12.61 -8.50
C ILE A 223 -8.11 11.41 -8.97
N SER A 224 -8.66 10.59 -9.86
CA SER A 224 -8.01 9.36 -10.32
C SER A 224 -6.77 9.60 -11.19
N ASP A 225 -6.77 10.69 -11.99
CA ASP A 225 -5.64 11.06 -12.84
C ASP A 225 -4.49 11.67 -12.04
N ALA A 226 -3.29 11.12 -12.19
CA ALA A 226 -2.12 11.48 -11.38
C ALA A 226 -1.61 12.90 -11.69
N GLU A 227 -1.60 13.32 -12.95
CA GLU A 227 -1.17 14.66 -13.32
C GLU A 227 -2.12 15.73 -12.78
N THR A 228 -3.42 15.49 -12.88
CA THR A 228 -4.45 16.37 -12.31
C THR A 228 -4.31 16.49 -10.79
N ARG A 229 -3.97 15.38 -10.07
CA ARG A 229 -3.66 15.45 -8.63
C ARG A 229 -2.45 16.32 -8.34
N VAL A 230 -1.37 16.14 -9.08
CA VAL A 230 -0.16 16.94 -8.93
C VAL A 230 -0.47 18.43 -9.19
N LEU A 231 -1.19 18.75 -10.25
CA LEU A 231 -1.61 20.12 -10.54
C LEU A 231 -2.51 20.71 -9.44
N ALA A 232 -3.31 19.91 -8.74
CA ALA A 232 -4.15 20.40 -7.65
C ALA A 232 -3.34 20.99 -6.50
N ILE A 233 -2.21 20.37 -6.11
CA ILE A 233 -1.38 20.94 -5.05
C ILE A 233 -0.47 22.08 -5.58
N LEU A 234 0.08 21.93 -6.79
CA LEU A 234 0.94 22.95 -7.38
C LEU A 234 0.20 24.28 -7.65
N SER A 235 -1.12 24.24 -7.86
CA SER A 235 -1.98 25.42 -7.98
C SER A 235 -2.54 25.93 -6.64
N GLY A 236 -2.22 25.29 -5.51
CA GLY A 236 -2.77 25.65 -4.20
C GLY A 236 -4.26 25.26 -4.00
N ARG A 237 -4.85 24.47 -4.91
CA ARG A 237 -6.22 23.96 -4.76
C ARG A 237 -6.31 22.90 -3.65
N ALA A 238 -5.29 22.04 -3.54
CA ALA A 238 -5.17 21.01 -2.51
C ALA A 238 -4.10 21.40 -1.47
N ASP A 239 -4.24 20.88 -0.25
CA ASP A 239 -3.29 21.07 0.85
C ASP A 239 -2.46 19.83 1.12
N ILE A 240 -3.05 18.65 0.89
CA ILE A 240 -2.37 17.36 0.88
C ILE A 240 -2.78 16.62 -0.41
N VAL A 241 -1.82 16.05 -1.11
CA VAL A 241 -2.05 15.14 -2.24
C VAL A 241 -1.32 13.84 -2.00
N MET A 242 -2.05 12.73 -2.03
CA MET A 242 -1.51 11.39 -1.86
C MET A 242 -1.35 10.65 -3.20
N HIS A 243 -0.61 9.53 -3.18
CA HIS A 243 -0.38 8.67 -4.34
C HIS A 243 0.23 9.41 -5.53
N ILE A 244 1.31 10.19 -5.27
CA ILE A 244 2.13 10.78 -6.32
C ILE A 244 3.10 9.72 -6.83
N PRO A 245 2.98 9.30 -8.09
CA PRO A 245 3.88 8.28 -8.64
C PRO A 245 5.25 8.87 -8.94
N PRO A 246 6.32 8.03 -9.01
CA PRO A 246 7.71 8.47 -9.15
C PRO A 246 7.94 9.42 -10.33
N GLU A 247 7.31 9.18 -11.48
CA GLU A 247 7.45 9.98 -12.71
C GLU A 247 6.97 11.43 -12.57
N HIS A 248 6.19 11.73 -11.55
CA HIS A 248 5.73 13.10 -11.27
C HIS A 248 6.51 13.79 -10.14
N MET A 249 7.33 13.06 -9.38
CA MET A 249 8.00 13.59 -8.18
C MET A 249 9.01 14.69 -8.49
N ALA A 250 9.66 14.67 -9.68
CA ALA A 250 10.61 15.70 -10.09
C ALA A 250 9.98 17.11 -10.22
N GLN A 251 8.64 17.21 -10.38
CA GLN A 251 7.94 18.50 -10.44
C GLN A 251 7.97 19.26 -9.11
N PHE A 252 8.35 18.61 -8.01
CA PHE A 252 8.47 19.19 -6.68
C PHE A 252 9.89 19.65 -6.34
N ASP A 253 10.89 19.27 -7.14
CA ASP A 253 12.27 19.56 -6.86
C ASP A 253 12.53 21.08 -6.91
N GLY A 254 13.16 21.62 -5.85
CA GLY A 254 13.47 23.05 -5.70
C GLY A 254 12.29 23.97 -5.34
N ARG A 255 11.07 23.45 -5.19
CA ARG A 255 9.92 24.22 -4.74
C ARG A 255 10.03 24.56 -3.25
N LYS A 256 9.50 25.75 -2.87
CA LYS A 256 9.48 26.22 -1.47
C LYS A 256 8.08 26.25 -0.89
N ASP A 257 7.07 26.20 -1.72
CA ASP A 257 5.66 26.28 -1.39
C ASP A 257 5.01 24.91 -1.14
N VAL A 258 5.70 23.83 -1.51
CA VAL A 258 5.25 22.44 -1.37
C VAL A 258 6.38 21.57 -0.86
N VAL A 259 6.08 20.61 0.02
CA VAL A 259 6.99 19.58 0.53
C VAL A 259 6.58 18.22 -0.02
N LEU A 260 7.48 17.52 -0.68
CA LEU A 260 7.29 16.14 -1.11
C LEU A 260 7.85 15.18 -0.05
N HIS A 261 7.00 14.30 0.45
CA HIS A 261 7.32 13.23 1.40
C HIS A 261 7.42 11.92 0.64
N THR A 262 8.53 11.19 0.79
CA THR A 262 8.83 9.99 0.01
C THR A 262 9.26 8.80 0.86
N THR A 263 8.82 8.69 2.11
CA THR A 263 9.10 7.49 2.91
C THR A 263 8.64 6.25 2.15
N PRO A 264 9.55 5.34 1.79
CA PRO A 264 9.19 4.15 1.04
C PRO A 264 8.20 3.29 1.84
N PRO A 265 7.15 2.75 1.19
CA PRO A 265 6.25 1.82 1.85
C PRO A 265 7.01 0.53 2.22
N ALA A 266 6.57 -0.14 3.27
CA ALA A 266 7.04 -1.49 3.61
C ALA A 266 6.43 -2.49 2.62
N SER A 267 6.89 -2.47 1.38
CA SER A 267 6.49 -3.37 0.30
C SER A 267 7.67 -3.60 -0.63
N THR A 268 7.74 -4.76 -1.25
CA THR A 268 8.83 -5.12 -2.17
C THR A 268 8.27 -5.45 -3.54
N GLU A 269 8.72 -4.72 -4.57
CA GLU A 269 8.57 -5.15 -5.96
C GLU A 269 9.43 -6.39 -6.19
N THR A 270 8.81 -7.41 -6.74
CA THR A 270 9.38 -8.76 -6.80
C THR A 270 9.11 -9.39 -8.15
N VAL A 271 10.12 -10.02 -8.74
CA VAL A 271 9.95 -10.90 -9.89
C VAL A 271 9.70 -12.31 -9.38
N TYR A 272 8.47 -12.78 -9.45
CA TYR A 272 8.12 -14.17 -9.16
C TYR A 272 8.56 -15.05 -10.32
N LEU A 273 9.13 -16.22 -10.02
CA LEU A 273 9.57 -17.22 -10.99
C LEU A 273 8.66 -18.44 -10.92
N ASN A 274 8.20 -18.93 -12.06
CA ASN A 274 7.34 -20.12 -12.13
C ASN A 274 8.21 -21.40 -12.09
N LEU A 275 8.35 -22.01 -10.93
CA LEU A 275 9.20 -23.16 -10.71
C LEU A 275 8.70 -24.45 -11.38
N SER A 276 7.47 -24.45 -11.91
CA SER A 276 6.98 -25.55 -12.74
C SER A 276 7.66 -25.61 -14.11
N ARG A 277 8.24 -24.48 -14.57
CA ARG A 277 8.94 -24.38 -15.85
C ARG A 277 10.27 -25.14 -15.81
N PRO A 278 10.57 -26.00 -16.80
CA PRO A 278 11.76 -26.86 -16.78
C PRO A 278 13.07 -26.10 -16.56
N GLN A 279 13.24 -24.92 -17.17
CA GLN A 279 14.43 -24.08 -17.05
C GLN A 279 14.58 -23.47 -15.66
N LEU A 280 13.49 -23.29 -14.90
CA LEU A 280 13.48 -22.65 -13.58
C LEU A 280 13.52 -23.65 -12.41
N ARG A 281 13.51 -24.95 -12.66
CA ARG A 281 13.65 -25.99 -11.62
C ARG A 281 15.04 -25.98 -10.98
N ASP A 282 16.07 -25.70 -11.79
CA ASP A 282 17.44 -25.61 -11.31
C ASP A 282 17.67 -24.28 -10.58
N VAL A 283 18.05 -24.35 -9.31
CA VAL A 283 18.30 -23.17 -8.48
C VAL A 283 19.40 -22.27 -9.06
N ARG A 284 20.43 -22.87 -9.73
CA ARG A 284 21.53 -22.11 -10.34
C ARG A 284 21.03 -21.16 -11.43
N VAL A 285 20.03 -21.58 -12.20
CA VAL A 285 19.40 -20.70 -13.22
C VAL A 285 18.70 -19.53 -12.53
N ARG A 286 17.93 -19.77 -11.47
CA ARG A 286 17.25 -18.71 -10.73
C ARG A 286 18.21 -17.73 -10.07
N GLN A 287 19.28 -18.26 -9.45
CA GLN A 287 20.36 -17.46 -8.89
C GLN A 287 21.06 -16.62 -9.95
N ALA A 288 21.35 -17.20 -11.12
CA ALA A 288 21.95 -16.48 -12.25
C ALA A 288 21.08 -15.32 -12.72
N LEU A 289 19.75 -15.54 -12.87
CA LEU A 289 18.82 -14.48 -13.20
C LEU A 289 18.80 -13.34 -12.17
N SER A 290 19.07 -13.64 -10.89
CA SER A 290 19.16 -12.64 -9.82
C SER A 290 20.50 -11.89 -9.81
N TRP A 291 21.66 -12.62 -9.94
CA TRP A 291 23.00 -12.03 -10.01
C TRP A 291 23.18 -11.13 -11.24
N GLY A 292 22.48 -11.47 -12.33
CA GLY A 292 22.52 -10.72 -13.58
C GLY A 292 21.66 -9.45 -13.59
N LEU A 293 21.09 -9.03 -12.46
CA LEU A 293 20.31 -7.79 -12.37
C LEU A 293 21.06 -6.69 -11.61
N ASN A 294 21.29 -5.57 -12.29
CA ASN A 294 21.71 -4.32 -11.68
C ASN A 294 20.51 -3.63 -11.04
N ARG A 295 20.27 -3.90 -9.76
CA ARG A 295 19.14 -3.33 -9.01
C ARG A 295 19.22 -1.81 -8.86
N GLY A 296 20.43 -1.22 -8.86
CA GLY A 296 20.59 0.23 -8.86
C GLY A 296 20.02 0.88 -10.12
N GLU A 297 20.26 0.26 -11.29
CA GLU A 297 19.65 0.69 -12.56
C GLU A 297 18.12 0.50 -12.54
N LEU A 298 17.62 -0.61 -11.98
CA LEU A 298 16.19 -0.86 -11.85
C LEU A 298 15.51 0.16 -10.92
N VAL A 299 16.16 0.58 -9.83
CA VAL A 299 15.69 1.67 -8.96
C VAL A 299 15.66 2.99 -9.71
N LEU A 300 16.70 3.28 -10.52
CA LEU A 300 16.72 4.50 -11.33
C LEU A 300 15.57 4.56 -12.33
N LEU A 301 15.30 3.46 -13.03
CA LEU A 301 14.28 3.39 -14.09
C LEU A 301 12.86 3.22 -13.55
N GLY A 302 12.67 2.47 -12.46
CA GLY A 302 11.35 2.14 -11.94
C GLY A 302 10.90 3.01 -10.78
N ALA A 303 11.82 3.74 -10.17
CA ALA A 303 11.57 4.56 -8.99
C ALA A 303 12.21 5.96 -9.09
N GLU A 304 12.66 6.38 -10.27
CA GLU A 304 13.33 7.67 -10.51
C GLU A 304 14.48 7.94 -9.51
N GLY A 305 15.19 6.87 -9.08
CA GLY A 305 16.24 6.96 -8.05
C GLY A 305 15.73 7.24 -6.63
N ARG A 306 14.42 7.27 -6.40
CA ARG A 306 13.79 7.63 -5.10
C ARG A 306 13.47 6.40 -4.23
N SER A 307 14.26 5.36 -4.38
CA SER A 307 14.16 4.12 -3.62
C SER A 307 15.56 3.54 -3.40
N PHE A 308 15.63 2.33 -2.87
CA PHE A 308 16.87 1.60 -2.63
C PHE A 308 16.73 0.13 -3.03
N PRO A 309 17.81 -0.52 -3.47
CA PRO A 309 17.80 -1.95 -3.77
C PRO A 309 17.49 -2.79 -2.53
N VAL A 310 16.72 -3.86 -2.71
CA VAL A 310 16.57 -4.92 -1.71
C VAL A 310 16.89 -6.27 -2.33
N THR A 311 17.45 -7.17 -1.53
CA THR A 311 17.91 -8.51 -1.95
C THR A 311 17.21 -9.62 -1.20
N THR A 312 16.36 -9.24 -0.23
CA THR A 312 15.53 -10.14 0.56
C THR A 312 14.10 -9.60 0.63
N TRP A 313 13.14 -10.45 0.99
CA TRP A 313 11.74 -10.07 1.14
C TRP A 313 11.55 -8.99 2.21
N LEU A 314 12.14 -9.21 3.40
CA LEU A 314 12.01 -8.30 4.52
C LEU A 314 12.88 -7.05 4.42
N GLY A 315 13.73 -6.92 3.39
CA GLY A 315 14.64 -5.77 3.22
C GLY A 315 13.94 -4.41 3.10
N SER A 316 12.65 -4.37 2.70
CA SER A 316 11.84 -3.15 2.70
C SER A 316 11.13 -2.88 4.03
N ASN A 317 11.06 -3.85 4.93
CA ASN A 317 10.41 -3.70 6.23
C ASN A 317 11.31 -2.88 7.19
N PRO A 318 10.83 -1.77 7.77
CA PRO A 318 11.64 -0.93 8.66
C PRO A 318 12.21 -1.67 9.87
N ARG A 319 11.54 -2.74 10.34
CA ARG A 319 12.04 -3.58 11.45
C ARG A 319 13.26 -4.43 11.09
N TYR A 320 13.51 -4.68 9.79
CA TYR A 320 14.54 -5.60 9.28
C TYR A 320 15.54 -4.93 8.32
N ARG A 321 15.34 -3.69 7.95
CA ARG A 321 16.17 -2.96 6.96
C ARG A 321 17.66 -3.02 7.23
N ASP A 322 18.06 -2.93 8.49
CA ASP A 322 19.47 -2.91 8.90
C ASP A 322 20.01 -4.30 9.28
N SER A 323 19.25 -5.36 8.98
CA SER A 323 19.59 -6.73 9.40
C SER A 323 20.63 -7.42 8.53
N GLY A 324 21.20 -6.73 7.53
CA GLY A 324 22.19 -7.25 6.60
C GLY A 324 21.60 -7.58 5.23
N GLY A 325 22.40 -7.39 4.20
CA GLY A 325 22.04 -7.69 2.81
C GLY A 325 21.91 -9.18 2.56
N GLY A 326 21.05 -9.55 1.61
CA GLY A 326 21.02 -10.89 1.06
C GLY A 326 22.28 -11.15 0.21
N ILE A 327 22.39 -12.38 -0.31
CA ILE A 327 23.56 -12.83 -1.09
C ILE A 327 23.76 -12.07 -2.42
N TYR A 328 22.78 -11.28 -2.88
CA TYR A 328 22.81 -10.54 -4.15
C TYR A 328 23.08 -9.03 -3.91
N ASP A 329 24.09 -8.73 -3.10
CA ASP A 329 24.43 -7.38 -2.63
C ASP A 329 25.05 -6.48 -3.72
N HIS A 330 25.49 -7.05 -4.85
CA HIS A 330 26.01 -6.35 -6.01
C HIS A 330 25.60 -7.01 -7.33
N TYR A 331 25.81 -6.32 -8.43
CA TYR A 331 25.61 -6.84 -9.78
C TYR A 331 26.83 -7.63 -10.23
N ASP A 332 26.63 -8.93 -10.54
CA ASP A 332 27.71 -9.85 -10.96
C ASP A 332 27.28 -10.71 -12.17
N PRO A 333 27.35 -10.16 -13.39
CA PRO A 333 26.98 -10.88 -14.58
C PRO A 333 27.97 -12.01 -14.94
N GLU A 334 29.23 -11.97 -14.47
CA GLU A 334 30.21 -13.05 -14.68
C GLU A 334 29.81 -14.27 -13.85
N ARG A 335 29.49 -14.09 -12.59
CA ARG A 335 28.94 -15.14 -11.72
C ARG A 335 27.63 -15.71 -12.27
N ALA A 336 26.74 -14.84 -12.76
CA ALA A 336 25.51 -15.26 -13.40
C ALA A 336 25.78 -16.17 -14.62
N GLY A 337 26.73 -15.77 -15.47
CA GLY A 337 27.17 -16.57 -16.61
C GLY A 337 27.72 -17.92 -16.20
N ALA A 338 28.60 -17.95 -15.18
CA ALA A 338 29.20 -19.21 -14.67
C ALA A 338 28.13 -20.19 -14.14
N LEU A 339 27.15 -19.68 -13.37
CA LEU A 339 26.04 -20.49 -12.86
C LEU A 339 25.18 -21.09 -13.98
N LEU A 340 24.93 -20.34 -15.06
CA LEU A 340 24.23 -20.86 -16.24
C LEU A 340 25.05 -21.94 -16.95
N ASP A 341 26.37 -21.75 -17.06
CA ASP A 341 27.27 -22.75 -17.62
C ASP A 341 27.30 -24.04 -16.79
N GLU A 342 27.33 -23.93 -15.47
CA GLU A 342 27.26 -25.06 -14.53
C GLU A 342 25.92 -25.79 -14.61
N ALA A 343 24.83 -25.04 -14.86
CA ALA A 343 23.50 -25.60 -15.08
C ALA A 343 23.31 -26.22 -16.48
N GLY A 344 24.39 -26.22 -17.31
CA GLY A 344 24.40 -26.80 -18.65
C GLY A 344 23.88 -25.90 -19.76
N TRP A 345 23.55 -24.64 -19.47
CA TRP A 345 23.08 -23.64 -20.45
C TRP A 345 24.30 -22.94 -21.08
N LYS A 346 24.83 -23.46 -22.18
CA LYS A 346 26.02 -22.94 -22.82
C LYS A 346 25.73 -21.78 -23.76
N LEU A 347 26.58 -20.73 -23.69
CA LEU A 347 26.50 -19.58 -24.58
C LEU A 347 26.99 -19.96 -25.98
N GLU A 348 26.18 -19.79 -27.00
CA GLU A 348 26.51 -20.07 -28.39
C GLU A 348 26.90 -18.81 -29.19
N LYS A 349 27.37 -19.03 -30.44
CA LYS A 349 27.90 -17.94 -31.29
C LYS A 349 26.88 -16.87 -31.65
N ASP A 350 25.58 -17.20 -31.62
CA ASP A 350 24.48 -16.25 -31.86
C ASP A 350 24.11 -15.43 -30.64
N GLY A 351 24.85 -15.60 -29.53
CA GLY A 351 24.62 -14.87 -28.28
C GLY A 351 23.52 -15.45 -27.40
N LEU A 352 22.94 -16.59 -27.75
CA LEU A 352 21.91 -17.26 -26.95
C LEU A 352 22.47 -18.47 -26.20
N ARG A 353 21.91 -18.74 -25.02
CA ARG A 353 22.24 -19.94 -24.24
C ARG A 353 21.32 -21.10 -24.59
N ARG A 354 21.93 -22.28 -24.76
CA ARG A 354 21.19 -23.53 -25.05
C ARG A 354 21.63 -24.67 -24.15
N ARG A 355 20.67 -25.56 -23.92
CA ARG A 355 20.89 -26.86 -23.30
C ARG A 355 20.12 -27.91 -24.12
N ASP A 356 20.79 -28.93 -24.60
CA ASP A 356 20.19 -30.00 -25.44
C ASP A 356 19.43 -29.43 -26.65
N GLY A 357 19.97 -28.39 -27.29
CA GLY A 357 19.36 -27.69 -28.43
C GLY A 357 18.20 -26.75 -28.11
N VAL A 358 17.76 -26.69 -26.85
CA VAL A 358 16.69 -25.82 -26.40
C VAL A 358 17.23 -24.46 -25.98
N VAL A 359 16.66 -23.37 -26.47
CA VAL A 359 17.05 -21.99 -26.06
C VAL A 359 16.54 -21.69 -24.63
N LEU A 360 17.39 -21.07 -23.81
CA LEU A 360 16.97 -20.52 -22.54
C LEU A 360 16.11 -19.28 -22.78
N SER A 361 14.79 -19.44 -22.63
CA SER A 361 13.82 -18.37 -22.85
C SER A 361 13.03 -18.03 -21.60
N MET A 362 12.64 -16.76 -21.46
CA MET A 362 11.85 -16.22 -20.33
C MET A 362 10.77 -15.25 -20.83
N ARG A 363 9.52 -15.50 -20.50
CA ARG A 363 8.42 -14.54 -20.65
C ARG A 363 8.18 -13.83 -19.33
N LEU A 364 8.45 -12.53 -19.31
CA LEU A 364 8.24 -11.67 -18.14
C LEU A 364 6.94 -10.89 -18.30
N MET A 365 5.99 -11.15 -17.43
CA MET A 365 4.70 -10.47 -17.40
C MET A 365 4.77 -9.23 -16.53
N THR A 366 4.29 -8.09 -17.03
CA THR A 366 4.26 -6.82 -16.30
C THR A 366 2.92 -6.10 -16.46
N TRP A 367 2.61 -5.21 -15.54
CA TRP A 367 1.37 -4.42 -15.57
C TRP A 367 1.59 -3.03 -14.96
N GLY A 368 0.67 -2.10 -15.19
CA GLY A 368 0.73 -0.75 -14.63
C GLY A 368 2.08 -0.06 -14.88
N PRO A 369 2.74 0.51 -13.86
CA PRO A 369 4.03 1.19 -14.03
C PRO A 369 5.23 0.26 -14.22
N GLY A 370 5.04 -1.07 -14.21
CA GLY A 370 6.12 -2.06 -14.32
C GLY A 370 6.76 -2.22 -15.70
N LYS A 371 6.31 -1.49 -16.73
CA LYS A 371 6.81 -1.65 -18.12
C LYS A 371 8.30 -1.37 -18.26
N ALA A 372 8.73 -0.19 -17.81
CA ALA A 372 10.14 0.23 -17.95
C ALA A 372 11.10 -0.71 -17.20
N VAL A 373 10.72 -1.15 -16.00
CA VAL A 373 11.49 -2.12 -15.21
C VAL A 373 11.54 -3.47 -15.92
N GLY A 374 10.41 -3.93 -16.47
CA GLY A 374 10.37 -5.17 -17.26
C GLY A 374 11.28 -5.13 -18.48
N GLU A 375 11.30 -4.03 -19.22
CA GLU A 375 12.17 -3.84 -20.39
C GLU A 375 13.66 -3.78 -19.98
N ALA A 376 13.97 -3.15 -18.83
CA ALA A 376 15.32 -3.15 -18.28
C ALA A 376 15.79 -4.56 -17.85
N ILE A 377 14.93 -5.33 -17.18
CA ILE A 377 15.19 -6.74 -16.82
C ILE A 377 15.41 -7.57 -18.08
N GLN A 378 14.54 -7.42 -19.10
CA GLN A 378 14.69 -8.08 -20.39
C GLN A 378 16.07 -7.80 -21.01
N HIS A 379 16.47 -6.53 -21.05
CA HIS A 379 17.77 -6.12 -21.58
C HIS A 379 18.93 -6.77 -20.82
N GLN A 380 18.90 -6.76 -19.47
CA GLN A 380 19.95 -7.33 -18.65
C GLN A 380 20.02 -8.86 -18.80
N TRP A 381 18.89 -9.56 -18.83
CA TRP A 381 18.85 -11.00 -19.08
C TRP A 381 19.30 -11.36 -20.50
N THR A 382 19.00 -10.52 -21.50
CA THR A 382 19.48 -10.72 -22.88
C THR A 382 21.01 -10.67 -22.94
N LYS A 383 21.66 -9.79 -22.16
CA LYS A 383 23.12 -9.75 -22.05
C LYS A 383 23.73 -11.03 -21.47
N LEU A 384 22.98 -11.78 -20.68
CA LEU A 384 23.40 -13.10 -20.20
C LEU A 384 23.20 -14.23 -21.21
N GLY A 385 22.59 -13.94 -22.38
CA GLY A 385 22.25 -14.93 -23.39
C GLY A 385 20.87 -15.58 -23.20
N VAL A 386 19.99 -14.98 -22.39
CA VAL A 386 18.61 -15.44 -22.19
C VAL A 386 17.71 -14.76 -23.23
N ALA A 387 16.91 -15.55 -23.97
CA ALA A 387 15.88 -15.03 -24.87
C ALA A 387 14.68 -14.51 -24.06
N ALA A 388 14.77 -13.28 -23.56
CA ALA A 388 13.75 -12.68 -22.71
C ALA A 388 12.74 -11.88 -23.53
N GLU A 389 11.44 -12.05 -23.24
CA GLU A 389 10.31 -11.34 -23.83
C GLU A 389 9.48 -10.69 -22.73
N VAL A 390 9.18 -9.40 -22.85
CA VAL A 390 8.25 -8.70 -21.95
C VAL A 390 6.85 -8.70 -22.54
N ARG A 391 5.86 -9.10 -21.75
CA ARG A 391 4.44 -8.92 -22.04
C ARG A 391 3.85 -7.97 -21.01
N HIS A 392 3.40 -6.81 -21.50
CA HIS A 392 2.81 -5.76 -20.68
C HIS A 392 1.32 -5.58 -21.01
N GLY A 393 0.50 -5.40 -19.98
CA GLY A 393 -0.94 -5.18 -20.13
C GLY A 393 -1.61 -4.70 -18.83
N ASP A 394 -2.92 -4.83 -18.80
CA ASP A 394 -3.71 -4.57 -17.60
C ASP A 394 -3.48 -5.66 -16.54
N TYR A 395 -3.90 -5.40 -15.30
CA TYR A 395 -3.75 -6.37 -14.21
C TYR A 395 -4.43 -7.73 -14.49
N SER A 396 -5.48 -7.75 -15.33
CA SER A 396 -6.12 -8.98 -15.79
C SER A 396 -5.15 -9.93 -16.52
N LEU A 397 -4.10 -9.39 -17.18
CA LEU A 397 -3.04 -10.21 -17.78
C LEU A 397 -2.32 -11.06 -16.72
N ILE A 398 -1.99 -10.45 -15.56
CA ILE A 398 -1.34 -11.15 -14.45
C ILE A 398 -2.28 -12.20 -13.83
N GLN A 399 -3.56 -11.86 -13.66
CA GLN A 399 -4.56 -12.81 -13.13
C GLN A 399 -4.69 -14.02 -14.05
N THR A 400 -4.89 -13.81 -15.35
CA THR A 400 -4.98 -14.89 -16.34
C THR A 400 -3.70 -15.73 -16.39
N ALA A 401 -2.53 -15.10 -16.33
CA ALA A 401 -1.26 -15.81 -16.31
C ALA A 401 -1.15 -16.75 -15.09
N ARG A 402 -1.56 -16.29 -13.90
CA ARG A 402 -1.59 -17.11 -12.68
C ARG A 402 -2.57 -18.28 -12.78
N GLU A 403 -3.79 -18.03 -13.27
CA GLU A 403 -4.83 -19.03 -13.42
C GLU A 403 -4.46 -20.13 -14.43
N THR A 404 -3.87 -19.75 -15.54
CA THR A 404 -3.49 -20.68 -16.61
C THR A 404 -2.12 -21.32 -16.42
N GLY A 405 -1.25 -20.75 -15.56
CA GLY A 405 0.15 -21.14 -15.43
C GLY A 405 1.01 -20.76 -16.64
N ASP A 406 0.51 -20.00 -17.60
CA ASP A 406 1.23 -19.64 -18.84
C ASP A 406 2.09 -18.38 -18.67
N TRP A 407 3.11 -18.48 -17.81
CA TRP A 407 4.12 -17.46 -17.54
C TRP A 407 5.42 -18.12 -17.07
N ASP A 408 6.54 -17.42 -17.25
CA ASP A 408 7.84 -17.85 -16.70
C ASP A 408 8.27 -16.97 -15.54
N ALA A 409 8.02 -15.65 -15.67
CA ALA A 409 8.25 -14.66 -14.62
C ALA A 409 7.12 -13.61 -14.62
N LEU A 410 6.84 -13.01 -13.47
CA LEU A 410 5.90 -11.89 -13.35
C LEU A 410 6.35 -10.89 -12.28
N ILE A 411 6.10 -9.60 -12.50
CA ILE A 411 6.38 -8.54 -11.53
C ILE A 411 5.12 -8.24 -10.73
N GLU A 412 5.26 -8.31 -9.40
CA GLU A 412 4.21 -7.98 -8.45
C GLU A 412 4.81 -7.40 -7.17
N GLY A 413 4.12 -6.44 -6.54
CA GLY A 413 4.52 -5.85 -5.26
C GLY A 413 3.67 -6.36 -4.10
N TRP A 414 4.31 -6.69 -2.98
CA TRP A 414 3.63 -7.15 -1.78
C TRP A 414 4.12 -6.46 -0.53
N GLN A 415 3.21 -6.28 0.42
CA GLN A 415 3.53 -5.73 1.73
C GLN A 415 4.43 -6.68 2.54
N THR A 416 5.41 -6.10 3.23
CA THR A 416 6.40 -6.81 4.03
C THR A 416 6.30 -6.48 5.52
N PHE A 417 5.38 -5.59 5.91
CA PHE A 417 5.12 -5.24 7.29
C PHE A 417 3.80 -5.87 7.77
N GLY A 418 3.89 -6.66 8.83
CA GLY A 418 2.75 -7.37 9.40
C GLY A 418 3.23 -8.50 10.30
N ASP A 419 2.37 -9.46 10.61
CA ASP A 419 2.77 -10.70 11.26
C ASP A 419 3.73 -11.47 10.35
N GLU A 420 4.95 -11.68 10.80
CA GLU A 420 6.03 -12.26 10.02
C GLU A 420 5.69 -13.68 9.56
N PHE A 421 5.09 -14.48 10.44
CA PHE A 421 4.70 -15.84 10.07
C PHE A 421 3.63 -15.82 8.97
N ALA A 422 2.58 -15.01 9.14
CA ALA A 422 1.50 -14.91 8.14
C ALA A 422 2.03 -14.41 6.79
N LEU A 423 2.91 -13.41 6.79
CA LEU A 423 3.51 -12.87 5.58
C LEU A 423 4.42 -13.88 4.88
N LEU A 424 5.36 -14.46 5.61
CA LEU A 424 6.34 -15.39 5.04
C LEU A 424 5.71 -16.72 4.62
N SER A 425 4.78 -17.26 5.43
CA SER A 425 4.05 -18.48 5.07
C SER A 425 3.10 -18.26 3.88
N GLY A 426 2.44 -17.11 3.82
CA GLY A 426 1.60 -16.73 2.68
C GLY A 426 2.36 -16.68 1.35
N GLN A 427 3.63 -16.30 1.39
CA GLN A 427 4.48 -16.19 0.20
C GLN A 427 5.26 -17.47 -0.11
N PHE A 428 5.75 -18.20 0.91
CA PHE A 428 6.79 -19.20 0.72
C PHE A 428 6.44 -20.60 1.24
N ALA A 429 5.33 -20.78 1.97
CA ALA A 429 4.84 -22.13 2.28
C ALA A 429 4.21 -22.78 1.04
N PRO A 430 4.21 -24.12 0.91
CA PRO A 430 3.70 -24.84 -0.27
C PRO A 430 2.22 -24.52 -0.60
N LYS A 431 1.40 -24.19 0.41
CA LYS A 431 -0.01 -23.79 0.26
C LYS A 431 -0.23 -22.30 0.50
N GLY A 432 0.82 -21.50 0.46
CA GLY A 432 0.74 -20.06 0.64
C GLY A 432 -0.09 -19.40 -0.47
N THR A 433 -0.97 -18.50 -0.10
CA THR A 433 -1.94 -17.85 -1.03
C THR A 433 -1.27 -17.00 -2.10
N ALA A 434 -0.03 -16.56 -1.86
CA ALA A 434 0.79 -15.80 -2.78
C ALA A 434 2.04 -16.55 -3.27
N ASN A 435 2.12 -17.86 -3.01
CA ASN A 435 3.16 -18.72 -3.56
C ASN A 435 2.86 -19.09 -5.02
N TYR A 436 2.87 -18.08 -5.88
CA TYR A 436 2.48 -18.24 -7.30
C TYR A 436 3.41 -19.16 -8.09
N GLY A 437 4.69 -19.17 -7.72
CA GLY A 437 5.73 -19.96 -8.39
C GLY A 437 5.77 -21.44 -8.04
N GLY A 438 5.02 -21.88 -7.03
CA GLY A 438 5.02 -23.26 -6.55
C GLY A 438 6.32 -23.63 -5.80
N TYR A 439 6.85 -22.69 -5.00
CA TYR A 439 8.02 -22.93 -4.16
C TYR A 439 7.70 -23.94 -3.06
N ASP A 440 8.57 -24.96 -2.93
CA ASP A 440 8.52 -25.98 -1.88
C ASP A 440 9.96 -26.38 -1.51
N ASP A 441 10.42 -25.98 -0.34
CA ASP A 441 11.75 -26.27 0.18
C ASP A 441 11.65 -26.76 1.63
N ALA A 442 12.12 -27.96 1.89
CA ALA A 442 11.94 -28.62 3.18
C ALA A 442 12.52 -27.82 4.36
N GLU A 443 13.64 -27.13 4.16
CA GLU A 443 14.27 -26.31 5.20
C GLU A 443 13.47 -25.02 5.46
N THR A 444 12.99 -24.37 4.39
CA THR A 444 12.09 -23.22 4.55
C THR A 444 10.81 -23.60 5.28
N ASN A 445 10.22 -24.77 4.95
CA ASN A 445 9.02 -25.26 5.61
C ASN A 445 9.26 -25.54 7.11
N ALA A 446 10.40 -26.16 7.47
CA ALA A 446 10.79 -26.38 8.86
C ALA A 446 10.97 -25.05 9.62
N LEU A 447 11.68 -24.07 9.03
CA LEU A 447 11.87 -22.75 9.63
C LEU A 447 10.53 -21.99 9.82
N LEU A 448 9.60 -22.12 8.88
CA LEU A 448 8.24 -21.54 9.01
C LEU A 448 7.46 -22.21 10.15
N GLU A 449 7.60 -23.52 10.33
CA GLU A 449 6.98 -24.23 11.45
C GLU A 449 7.57 -23.79 12.80
N GLU A 450 8.91 -23.68 12.90
CA GLU A 450 9.57 -23.11 14.07
C GLU A 450 9.11 -21.68 14.35
N LEU A 451 9.03 -20.84 13.31
CA LEU A 451 8.54 -19.44 13.43
C LEU A 451 7.10 -19.38 13.95
N SER A 452 6.24 -20.31 13.52
CA SER A 452 4.84 -20.37 13.99
C SER A 452 4.72 -20.68 15.48
N ASN A 453 5.74 -21.29 16.08
CA ASN A 453 5.80 -21.71 17.48
C ASN A 453 6.76 -20.85 18.32
N ALA A 454 7.32 -19.78 17.75
CA ALA A 454 8.29 -18.93 18.44
C ALA A 454 7.61 -18.09 19.53
N GLY A 455 7.92 -18.36 20.80
CA GLY A 455 7.29 -17.75 21.97
C GLY A 455 7.92 -16.43 22.44
N THR A 456 8.92 -15.88 21.72
CA THR A 456 9.52 -14.59 22.05
C THR A 456 9.76 -13.75 20.81
N GLU A 457 9.70 -12.43 20.94
CA GLU A 457 9.97 -11.49 19.85
C GLU A 457 11.39 -11.67 19.27
N ALA A 458 12.38 -11.96 20.11
CA ALA A 458 13.74 -12.22 19.67
C ALA A 458 13.83 -13.49 18.79
N ALA A 459 13.20 -14.59 19.22
CA ALA A 459 13.15 -15.83 18.45
C ALA A 459 12.40 -15.64 17.13
N ARG A 460 11.26 -14.93 17.14
CA ARG A 460 10.50 -14.60 15.93
C ARG A 460 11.35 -13.81 14.94
N ARG A 461 12.03 -12.77 15.42
CA ARG A 461 12.93 -11.97 14.59
C ARG A 461 14.05 -12.80 13.98
N GLU A 462 14.73 -13.63 14.77
CA GLU A 462 15.81 -14.50 14.30
C GLU A 462 15.33 -15.50 13.25
N LEU A 463 14.21 -16.17 13.52
CA LEU A 463 13.64 -17.16 12.60
C LEU A 463 13.12 -16.50 11.31
N SER A 464 12.51 -15.33 11.39
CA SER A 464 12.10 -14.56 10.21
C SER A 464 13.30 -14.22 9.31
N MET A 465 14.42 -13.84 9.90
CA MET A 465 15.66 -13.57 9.16
C MET A 465 16.25 -14.85 8.53
N LYS A 466 16.18 -15.99 9.22
CA LYS A 466 16.61 -17.28 8.67
C LYS A 466 15.76 -17.72 7.48
N VAL A 467 14.42 -17.57 7.59
CA VAL A 467 13.50 -17.83 6.47
C VAL A 467 13.84 -16.94 5.29
N ASP A 468 14.00 -15.63 5.54
CA ASP A 468 14.26 -14.63 4.50
C ASP A 468 15.60 -14.89 3.77
N ALA A 469 16.65 -15.22 4.53
CA ALA A 469 17.95 -15.59 3.97
C ALA A 469 17.89 -16.89 3.15
N ARG A 470 17.18 -17.92 3.64
CA ARG A 470 16.98 -19.18 2.91
C ARG A 470 16.23 -18.98 1.62
N VAL A 471 15.16 -18.17 1.65
CA VAL A 471 14.39 -17.83 0.45
C VAL A 471 15.26 -17.07 -0.56
N ALA A 472 16.08 -16.12 -0.12
CA ALA A 472 17.02 -15.43 -1.00
C ALA A 472 18.01 -16.40 -1.64
N GLU A 473 18.57 -17.34 -0.89
CA GLU A 473 19.47 -18.38 -1.39
C GLU A 473 18.80 -19.28 -2.43
N ARG A 474 17.58 -19.74 -2.18
CA ARG A 474 16.83 -20.62 -3.09
C ARG A 474 16.21 -19.90 -4.29
N ALA A 475 16.16 -18.56 -4.25
CA ALA A 475 15.70 -17.68 -5.32
C ALA A 475 14.37 -18.13 -5.98
N PRO A 476 13.29 -18.40 -5.23
CA PRO A 476 11.98 -18.66 -5.85
C PRO A 476 11.43 -17.40 -6.52
N CYS A 477 11.94 -16.24 -6.12
CA CYS A 477 11.66 -14.93 -6.67
C CYS A 477 12.89 -14.03 -6.54
N ILE A 478 12.88 -12.90 -7.24
CA ILE A 478 13.97 -11.92 -7.24
C ILE A 478 13.43 -10.62 -6.66
N PHE A 479 13.99 -10.18 -5.54
CA PHE A 479 13.61 -8.93 -4.87
C PHE A 479 14.29 -7.75 -5.54
N LEU A 480 13.56 -6.66 -5.75
CA LEU A 480 14.04 -5.50 -6.51
C LEU A 480 14.23 -4.27 -5.61
N TYR A 481 13.15 -3.64 -5.20
CA TYR A 481 13.12 -2.42 -4.39
C TYR A 481 11.72 -2.15 -3.83
N PRO A 482 11.58 -1.35 -2.75
CA PRO A 482 10.30 -0.77 -2.35
C PRO A 482 9.83 0.24 -3.41
N ARG A 483 8.62 0.09 -3.95
CA ARG A 483 8.08 1.08 -4.89
C ARG A 483 7.74 2.37 -4.15
N PRO A 484 8.38 3.51 -4.45
CA PRO A 484 8.07 4.75 -3.77
C PRO A 484 6.70 5.27 -4.16
N GLU A 485 6.05 5.89 -3.20
CA GLU A 485 4.79 6.58 -3.38
C GLU A 485 4.86 7.91 -2.63
N GLY A 486 4.72 9.02 -3.35
CA GLY A 486 4.86 10.35 -2.77
C GLY A 486 3.56 10.83 -2.14
N VAL A 487 3.73 11.65 -1.09
CA VAL A 487 2.70 12.53 -0.56
C VAL A 487 3.24 13.94 -0.63
N ALA A 488 2.50 14.88 -1.21
CA ALA A 488 2.86 16.28 -1.21
C ALA A 488 1.95 17.05 -0.26
N THR A 489 2.56 17.94 0.53
CA THR A 489 1.84 18.87 1.42
C THR A 489 2.25 20.30 1.10
N ARG A 490 1.37 21.26 1.33
CA ARG A 490 1.78 22.68 1.34
C ARG A 490 2.88 22.89 2.38
N ALA A 491 3.78 23.80 2.12
CA ALA A 491 4.91 24.07 3.02
C ALA A 491 4.49 24.80 4.32
N ASP A 492 3.38 25.52 4.30
CA ASP A 492 2.78 26.17 5.46
C ASP A 492 1.88 25.22 6.29
N LEU A 493 1.60 24.01 5.82
CA LEU A 493 0.94 22.95 6.60
C LEU A 493 1.97 22.27 7.51
N LYS A 494 1.77 22.38 8.82
CA LYS A 494 2.61 21.76 9.85
C LYS A 494 1.93 20.58 10.52
N GLY A 495 2.71 19.75 11.21
CA GLY A 495 2.21 18.57 11.93
C GLY A 495 1.96 17.35 11.06
N TYR A 496 2.22 17.39 9.73
CA TYR A 496 2.19 16.20 8.90
C TYR A 496 3.34 15.25 9.25
N VAL A 497 3.03 13.97 9.42
CA VAL A 497 4.02 12.92 9.69
C VAL A 497 3.98 11.91 8.55
N ASP A 498 5.06 11.84 7.76
CA ASP A 498 5.17 10.83 6.71
C ASP A 498 5.43 9.45 7.33
N HIS A 499 4.74 8.44 6.81
CA HIS A 499 4.74 7.09 7.36
C HIS A 499 4.82 6.03 6.26
N PHE A 500 5.51 4.92 6.50
CA PHE A 500 5.57 3.80 5.55
C PHE A 500 4.21 3.10 5.35
N ARG A 501 3.31 3.17 6.35
CA ARG A 501 1.89 2.87 6.21
C ARG A 501 1.16 4.19 5.94
N LYS A 502 0.92 4.52 4.68
CA LYS A 502 0.45 5.86 4.25
C LYS A 502 -0.90 6.30 4.85
N PHE A 503 -1.64 5.42 5.50
CA PHE A 503 -2.86 5.77 6.22
C PHE A 503 -2.61 6.20 7.68
N GLU A 504 -1.48 5.80 8.28
CA GLU A 504 -1.16 6.16 9.66
C GLU A 504 -0.86 7.66 9.78
N ASN A 505 -1.51 8.33 10.71
CA ASN A 505 -1.28 9.74 11.05
C ASN A 505 -1.34 10.73 9.87
N ALA A 506 -1.89 10.36 8.72
CA ALA A 506 -2.05 11.27 7.58
C ALA A 506 -2.89 12.51 7.97
N ILE A 507 -3.97 12.28 8.72
CA ILE A 507 -4.74 13.31 9.41
C ILE A 507 -4.62 13.07 10.92
N ASN A 508 -4.13 14.07 11.64
CA ASN A 508 -3.92 14.02 13.09
C ASN A 508 -4.32 15.34 13.75
N ALA A 509 -4.37 15.37 15.09
CA ALA A 509 -4.84 16.53 15.83
C ALA A 509 -3.90 17.75 15.72
N GLN A 510 -2.63 17.56 15.41
CA GLN A 510 -1.59 18.60 15.36
C GLN A 510 -1.49 19.30 14.00
N LEU A 511 -2.20 18.83 12.98
CA LEU A 511 -2.21 19.49 11.67
C LEU A 511 -2.73 20.92 11.80
N HIS A 512 -1.97 21.89 11.28
CA HIS A 512 -2.35 23.30 11.26
C HIS A 512 -1.61 24.06 10.16
N PHE A 513 -2.15 25.20 9.75
CA PHE A 513 -1.46 26.15 8.87
C PHE A 513 -0.77 27.23 9.71
N GLU A 514 0.48 27.58 9.34
CA GLU A 514 1.22 28.73 9.84
C GLU A 514 0.88 30.03 9.10
#